data_3d178bf62a0cf8777016fe77fccd2f3d
#
_entry.id   3d178bf62a0cf8777016fe77fccd2f3d
#
_cell.length_a   1.000
_cell.length_b   1.000
_cell.length_c   1.000
_cell.angle_alpha   90.00
_cell.angle_beta   90.00
_cell.angle_gamma   90.00
#
_symmetry.space_group_name_H-M   'P 1'
#
loop_
_entity.id
_entity.type
_entity.pdbx_description
1 polymer ?
#
loop_
_entity_poly.entity_id
_entity_poly.type
_entity_poly.pdbx_seq_one_letter_code
_entity_poly.pdbx_strand_id
1 'polypeptide(L)'
;MSNYDWGYPNTVWFGNGRIKDLAKACKFLDIKKPLFVTDKDLAKTKMVEETLEINKRAKLPTIIFSDLKGNPLGSYVKKGVDVFKNGNHDGVIAFGGGSSLDVGKSIVLQAALNRPLWDCTDGGSFWIENDYVESMAKNRITNPDNVKPFIAVPTTAGTGSETSRAAAIINDETKVKKIVFHPRMLPTLTILDPELTVGMPAFLTATTGMDAFAHNLEAYCAPGYHPMADGIALEGMSLIKKWLAVAVNEGANLEARGHMITSSSMGATAFQKGLGAIHSLSHPVNSLFNVHHGLSNGIFMPYVLTFNRSAIEKKIAKLSEYLSLKEASFNSFVDWVLELKEQIKIPHTISESVKITDQDIEKMSPMALNDPCTPGNPKKPNLDDMVSMYEHSVQGKLF
;
A
#
# COMPACT_ATOMS: atom_id res chain seq x y z
N MET A 1 -19.75 -23.62 6.55
CA MET A 1 -18.79 -22.56 6.19
C MET A 1 -18.21 -21.99 7.47
N SER A 2 -16.91 -21.68 7.51
CA SER A 2 -16.32 -20.97 8.63
C SER A 2 -16.84 -19.53 8.66
N ASN A 3 -16.78 -18.86 9.81
CA ASN A 3 -17.14 -17.44 9.92
C ASN A 3 -16.06 -16.57 9.28
N TYR A 4 -16.46 -15.49 8.63
CA TYR A 4 -15.56 -14.51 7.98
C TYR A 4 -16.08 -13.09 8.22
N ASP A 5 -15.15 -12.18 8.54
CA ASP A 5 -15.44 -10.76 8.73
C ASP A 5 -14.84 -9.95 7.56
N TRP A 6 -15.70 -9.18 6.90
CA TRP A 6 -15.30 -8.39 5.73
C TRP A 6 -15.42 -6.89 6.01
N GLY A 7 -14.42 -6.12 5.56
CA GLY A 7 -14.39 -4.67 5.63
C GLY A 7 -14.31 -4.03 4.24
N TYR A 8 -15.06 -2.95 4.03
CA TYR A 8 -15.06 -2.21 2.77
C TYR A 8 -14.46 -0.82 2.94
N PRO A 9 -13.98 -0.22 1.82
CA PRO A 9 -13.33 1.07 1.88
C PRO A 9 -14.25 2.19 2.37
N ASN A 10 -13.64 3.27 2.65
CA ASN A 10 -14.14 4.56 3.07
C ASN A 10 -14.89 5.30 1.94
N THR A 11 -15.35 6.52 2.25
CA THR A 11 -15.91 7.45 1.26
C THR A 11 -14.80 7.96 0.34
N VAL A 12 -14.98 7.79 -0.97
CA VAL A 12 -14.03 8.22 -2.00
C VAL A 12 -14.67 9.29 -2.89
N TRP A 13 -14.00 10.42 -3.05
CA TRP A 13 -14.29 11.46 -4.04
C TRP A 13 -13.29 11.34 -5.19
N PHE A 14 -13.72 10.81 -6.30
CA PHE A 14 -12.90 10.54 -7.48
C PHE A 14 -13.14 11.56 -8.59
N GLY A 15 -12.09 11.95 -9.31
CA GLY A 15 -12.16 12.72 -10.55
C GLY A 15 -11.00 13.68 -10.76
N ASN A 16 -10.82 14.12 -11.99
CA ASN A 16 -9.80 15.10 -12.37
C ASN A 16 -10.07 16.45 -11.71
N GLY A 17 -9.07 17.07 -11.12
CA GLY A 17 -9.19 18.33 -10.39
C GLY A 17 -9.98 18.23 -9.09
N ARG A 18 -10.24 17.00 -8.59
CA ARG A 18 -11.04 16.78 -7.38
C ARG A 18 -10.41 17.36 -6.13
N ILE A 19 -9.10 17.60 -6.13
CA ILE A 19 -8.39 18.28 -5.05
C ILE A 19 -8.97 19.68 -4.73
N LYS A 20 -9.59 20.32 -5.71
CA LYS A 20 -10.26 21.63 -5.53
C LYS A 20 -11.39 21.60 -4.49
N ASP A 21 -11.93 20.40 -4.22
CA ASP A 21 -12.95 20.21 -3.18
C ASP A 21 -12.35 19.97 -1.77
N LEU A 22 -11.03 20.10 -1.56
CA LEU A 22 -10.37 19.82 -0.27
C LEU A 22 -10.98 20.63 0.88
N ALA A 23 -11.20 21.92 0.70
CA ALA A 23 -11.83 22.75 1.73
C ALA A 23 -13.29 22.34 2.03
N LYS A 24 -14.02 21.85 1.00
CA LYS A 24 -15.35 21.28 1.15
C LYS A 24 -15.31 19.98 1.94
N ALA A 25 -14.28 19.13 1.71
CA ALA A 25 -14.08 17.90 2.46
C ALA A 25 -13.79 18.21 3.95
N CYS A 26 -12.93 19.20 4.25
CA CYS A 26 -12.71 19.66 5.61
C CYS A 26 -14.02 20.11 6.28
N LYS A 27 -14.80 20.93 5.59
CA LYS A 27 -16.11 21.40 6.09
C LYS A 27 -17.09 20.24 6.33
N PHE A 28 -17.13 19.27 5.42
CA PHE A 28 -17.98 18.10 5.53
C PHE A 28 -17.67 17.25 6.77
N LEU A 29 -16.39 17.19 7.15
CA LEU A 29 -15.89 16.45 8.32
C LEU A 29 -15.76 17.30 9.58
N ASP A 30 -16.25 18.55 9.58
CA ASP A 30 -16.10 19.54 10.66
C ASP A 30 -14.65 19.81 11.08
N ILE A 31 -13.70 19.70 10.13
CA ILE A 31 -12.29 20.04 10.33
C ILE A 31 -12.13 21.55 10.14
N LYS A 32 -11.69 22.23 11.20
CA LYS A 32 -11.50 23.69 11.23
C LYS A 32 -10.03 24.10 11.27
N LYS A 33 -9.16 23.21 11.75
CA LYS A 33 -7.73 23.44 11.90
C LYS A 33 -6.91 22.21 11.51
N PRO A 34 -6.87 21.85 10.22
CA PRO A 34 -6.19 20.65 9.77
C PRO A 34 -4.66 20.72 9.96
N LEU A 35 -4.03 19.59 10.30
CA LEU A 35 -2.62 19.37 10.10
C LEU A 35 -2.41 18.75 8.70
N PHE A 36 -1.62 19.40 7.84
CA PHE A 36 -1.29 18.92 6.52
C PHE A 36 0.02 18.13 6.58
N VAL A 37 -0.03 16.82 6.34
CA VAL A 37 1.10 15.89 6.44
C VAL A 37 1.57 15.50 5.04
N THR A 38 2.83 15.76 4.72
CA THR A 38 3.44 15.41 3.44
C THR A 38 4.95 15.16 3.62
N ASP A 39 5.62 14.57 2.62
CA ASP A 39 7.07 14.41 2.70
C ASP A 39 7.84 15.70 2.38
N LYS A 40 9.11 15.72 2.79
CA LYS A 40 9.97 16.91 2.72
C LYS A 40 10.20 17.43 1.30
N ASP A 41 10.22 16.54 0.32
CA ASP A 41 10.51 16.92 -1.05
C ASP A 41 9.23 17.35 -1.77
N LEU A 42 8.13 16.65 -1.53
CA LEU A 42 6.82 17.02 -2.06
C LEU A 42 6.34 18.38 -1.48
N ALA A 43 6.67 18.68 -0.22
CA ALA A 43 6.34 19.96 0.43
C ALA A 43 6.86 21.20 -0.33
N LYS A 44 7.89 21.06 -1.16
CA LYS A 44 8.50 22.16 -1.94
C LYS A 44 7.91 22.31 -3.34
N THR A 45 6.96 21.45 -3.70
CA THR A 45 6.39 21.44 -5.05
C THR A 45 5.25 22.44 -5.17
N LYS A 46 5.06 22.94 -6.40
CA LYS A 46 3.91 23.79 -6.75
C LYS A 46 2.58 23.11 -6.46
N MET A 47 2.50 21.78 -6.59
CA MET A 47 1.30 21.00 -6.31
C MET A 47 0.86 21.15 -4.84
N VAL A 48 1.80 21.11 -3.89
CA VAL A 48 1.49 21.33 -2.46
C VAL A 48 1.14 22.81 -2.20
N GLU A 49 1.87 23.74 -2.79
CA GLU A 49 1.57 25.17 -2.68
C GLU A 49 0.14 25.49 -3.14
N GLU A 50 -0.25 25.02 -4.32
CA GLU A 50 -1.60 25.20 -4.88
C GLU A 50 -2.67 24.53 -4.00
N THR A 51 -2.37 23.35 -3.44
CA THR A 51 -3.28 22.66 -2.52
C THR A 51 -3.49 23.43 -1.22
N LEU A 52 -2.42 23.97 -0.62
CA LEU A 52 -2.52 24.79 0.59
C LEU A 52 -3.27 26.10 0.34
N GLU A 53 -3.13 26.69 -0.85
CA GLU A 53 -3.88 27.90 -1.23
C GLU A 53 -5.40 27.67 -1.27
N ILE A 54 -5.88 26.45 -1.55
CA ILE A 54 -7.31 26.10 -1.45
C ILE A 54 -7.81 26.30 -0.03
N ASN A 55 -7.10 25.77 0.95
CA ASN A 55 -7.46 25.93 2.37
C ASN A 55 -7.34 27.37 2.84
N LYS A 56 -6.31 28.09 2.42
CA LYS A 56 -6.10 29.51 2.73
C LYS A 56 -7.25 30.38 2.23
N ARG A 57 -7.70 30.20 0.98
CA ARG A 57 -8.87 30.89 0.41
C ARG A 57 -10.15 30.57 1.19
N ALA A 58 -10.27 29.37 1.70
CA ALA A 58 -11.39 28.94 2.54
C ALA A 58 -11.26 29.39 4.01
N LYS A 59 -10.19 30.13 4.36
CA LYS A 59 -9.89 30.59 5.73
C LYS A 59 -9.71 29.44 6.73
N LEU A 60 -9.17 28.29 6.27
CA LEU A 60 -8.81 27.15 7.11
C LEU A 60 -7.34 27.29 7.55
N PRO A 61 -7.05 27.53 8.84
CA PRO A 61 -5.68 27.69 9.35
C PRO A 61 -4.95 26.34 9.32
N THR A 62 -4.28 26.05 8.21
CA THR A 62 -3.58 24.79 7.93
C THR A 62 -2.10 24.94 8.25
N ILE A 63 -1.57 24.05 9.09
CA ILE A 63 -0.14 23.93 9.37
C ILE A 63 0.39 22.72 8.59
N ILE A 64 1.59 22.86 8.02
CA ILE A 64 2.28 21.77 7.32
C ILE A 64 3.24 21.06 8.27
N PHE A 65 3.19 19.74 8.26
CA PHE A 65 4.19 18.85 8.84
C PHE A 65 4.85 18.05 7.72
N SER A 66 6.14 18.29 7.48
CA SER A 66 6.88 17.67 6.39
C SER A 66 8.23 17.05 6.80
N ASP A 67 8.45 16.86 8.11
CA ASP A 67 9.67 16.22 8.62
C ASP A 67 9.55 14.68 8.51
N LEU A 68 9.34 14.21 7.29
CA LEU A 68 9.30 12.78 6.95
C LEU A 68 9.85 12.53 5.54
N LYS A 69 10.30 11.31 5.31
CA LYS A 69 10.77 10.79 4.01
C LYS A 69 10.18 9.41 3.76
N GLY A 70 10.47 8.83 2.60
CA GLY A 70 10.15 7.44 2.28
C GLY A 70 10.62 6.46 3.37
N ASN A 71 9.97 5.30 3.49
CA ASN A 71 10.17 4.35 4.59
C ASN A 71 9.97 5.01 5.97
N PRO A 72 8.72 5.29 6.37
CA PRO A 72 8.42 6.13 7.52
C PRO A 72 8.88 5.50 8.84
N LEU A 73 9.49 6.33 9.69
CA LEU A 73 10.00 5.96 11.01
C LEU A 73 8.97 6.29 12.11
N GLY A 74 8.98 5.54 13.20
CA GLY A 74 8.18 5.83 14.39
C GLY A 74 8.45 7.21 14.97
N SER A 75 9.70 7.69 14.89
CA SER A 75 10.09 9.05 15.30
C SER A 75 9.39 10.16 14.50
N TYR A 76 9.07 9.93 13.23
CA TYR A 76 8.28 10.90 12.44
C TYR A 76 6.85 11.01 12.98
N VAL A 77 6.26 9.86 13.31
CA VAL A 77 4.91 9.84 13.92
C VAL A 77 4.91 10.58 15.24
N LYS A 78 5.87 10.32 16.13
CA LYS A 78 6.00 11.01 17.44
C LYS A 78 6.07 12.52 17.27
N LYS A 79 6.96 13.02 16.39
CA LYS A 79 7.06 14.47 16.10
C LYS A 79 5.75 15.03 15.55
N GLY A 80 5.10 14.30 14.65
CA GLY A 80 3.81 14.70 14.09
C GLY A 80 2.69 14.79 15.15
N VAL A 81 2.68 13.86 16.12
CA VAL A 81 1.76 13.88 17.27
C VAL A 81 2.00 15.12 18.14
N ASP A 82 3.26 15.46 18.40
CA ASP A 82 3.60 16.67 19.18
C ASP A 82 3.11 17.94 18.48
N VAL A 83 3.32 18.04 17.15
CA VAL A 83 2.80 19.17 16.35
C VAL A 83 1.27 19.20 16.39
N PHE A 84 0.62 18.03 16.22
CA PHE A 84 -0.83 17.91 16.22
C PHE A 84 -1.45 18.39 17.54
N LYS A 85 -0.93 17.92 18.68
CA LYS A 85 -1.41 18.27 20.02
C LYS A 85 -1.12 19.72 20.36
N ASN A 86 0.12 20.18 20.20
CA ASN A 86 0.52 21.56 20.53
C ASN A 86 -0.20 22.60 19.65
N GLY A 87 -0.49 22.24 18.40
CA GLY A 87 -1.26 23.07 17.48
C GLY A 87 -2.77 23.04 17.74
N ASN A 88 -3.29 22.19 18.62
CA ASN A 88 -4.72 21.96 18.81
C ASN A 88 -5.42 21.67 17.47
N HIS A 89 -4.83 20.79 16.65
CA HIS A 89 -5.42 20.38 15.38
C HIS A 89 -6.60 19.43 15.60
N ASP A 90 -7.61 19.52 14.74
CA ASP A 90 -8.87 18.78 14.84
C ASP A 90 -9.10 17.77 13.71
N GLY A 91 -8.12 17.64 12.80
CA GLY A 91 -8.09 16.66 11.73
C GLY A 91 -6.75 16.66 11.02
N VAL A 92 -6.51 15.61 10.22
CA VAL A 92 -5.30 15.49 9.40
C VAL A 92 -5.70 15.40 7.92
N ILE A 93 -4.96 16.12 7.07
CA ILE A 93 -4.91 15.92 5.63
C ILE A 93 -3.55 15.30 5.33
N ALA A 94 -3.49 14.04 4.93
CA ALA A 94 -2.25 13.45 4.45
C ALA A 94 -2.21 13.47 2.93
N PHE A 95 -1.18 14.10 2.40
CA PHE A 95 -1.00 14.36 0.98
C PHE A 95 0.34 13.76 0.52
N GLY A 96 0.32 12.82 -0.42
CA GLY A 96 1.53 12.20 -0.91
C GLY A 96 1.41 10.71 -1.20
N GLY A 97 2.54 10.02 -1.24
CA GLY A 97 2.59 8.56 -1.37
C GLY A 97 2.26 7.86 -0.05
N GLY A 98 2.34 6.52 -0.05
CA GLY A 98 2.01 5.68 1.11
C GLY A 98 2.67 6.12 2.42
N SER A 99 3.93 6.57 2.39
CA SER A 99 4.63 7.05 3.59
C SER A 99 3.96 8.24 4.27
N SER A 100 3.50 9.21 3.48
CA SER A 100 2.77 10.39 4.01
C SER A 100 1.42 9.99 4.58
N LEU A 101 0.71 9.08 3.90
CA LEU A 101 -0.58 8.58 4.34
C LEU A 101 -0.45 7.75 5.62
N ASP A 102 0.56 6.88 5.70
CA ASP A 102 0.81 6.03 6.86
C ASP A 102 1.21 6.82 8.10
N VAL A 103 2.06 7.84 7.94
CA VAL A 103 2.39 8.78 9.05
C VAL A 103 1.15 9.55 9.47
N GLY A 104 0.36 10.08 8.54
CA GLY A 104 -0.87 10.81 8.85
C GLY A 104 -1.89 9.99 9.64
N LYS A 105 -2.14 8.75 9.21
CA LYS A 105 -3.00 7.79 9.94
C LYS A 105 -2.49 7.52 11.36
N SER A 106 -1.18 7.31 11.47
CA SER A 106 -0.54 7.00 12.75
C SER A 106 -0.58 8.18 13.71
N ILE A 107 -0.47 9.42 13.20
CA ILE A 107 -0.59 10.63 14.01
C ILE A 107 -1.98 10.74 14.66
N VAL A 108 -3.06 10.61 13.90
CA VAL A 108 -4.42 10.73 14.47
C VAL A 108 -4.71 9.63 15.47
N LEU A 109 -4.24 8.41 15.22
CA LEU A 109 -4.40 7.28 16.13
C LEU A 109 -3.64 7.52 17.44
N GLN A 110 -2.32 7.74 17.37
CA GLN A 110 -1.49 7.87 18.56
C GLN A 110 -1.85 9.12 19.38
N ALA A 111 -2.28 10.20 18.73
CA ALA A 111 -2.76 11.40 19.41
C ALA A 111 -4.01 11.12 20.27
N ALA A 112 -4.89 10.22 19.82
CA ALA A 112 -6.13 9.86 20.51
C ALA A 112 -5.90 8.81 21.60
N LEU A 113 -5.19 7.73 21.29
CA LEU A 113 -5.00 6.59 22.22
C LEU A 113 -4.07 6.93 23.40
N ASN A 114 -3.21 7.92 23.25
CA ASN A 114 -2.21 8.33 24.26
C ASN A 114 -1.35 7.15 24.79
N ARG A 115 -0.98 6.24 23.91
CA ARG A 115 -0.17 5.04 24.18
C ARG A 115 0.87 4.84 23.07
N PRO A 116 1.92 4.00 23.29
CA PRO A 116 2.89 3.71 22.27
C PRO A 116 2.25 3.20 20.97
N LEU A 117 2.76 3.65 19.82
CA LEU A 117 2.26 3.22 18.50
C LEU A 117 2.32 1.70 18.32
N TRP A 118 3.35 1.08 18.91
CA TRP A 118 3.64 -0.35 18.78
C TRP A 118 2.63 -1.25 19.50
N ASP A 119 1.84 -0.70 20.41
CA ASP A 119 0.74 -1.41 21.07
C ASP A 119 -0.36 -1.82 20.09
N CYS A 120 -0.46 -1.11 18.97
CA CYS A 120 -1.43 -1.39 17.90
C CYS A 120 -0.87 -2.24 16.75
N THR A 121 0.27 -2.93 16.96
CA THR A 121 0.77 -3.95 16.01
C THR A 121 0.15 -5.31 16.27
N ASP A 122 0.32 -6.27 15.36
CA ASP A 122 -0.10 -7.65 15.59
C ASP A 122 0.57 -8.20 16.85
N GLY A 123 -0.22 -8.79 17.75
CA GLY A 123 0.22 -9.24 19.09
C GLY A 123 0.59 -8.11 20.05
N GLY A 124 0.34 -6.84 19.70
CA GLY A 124 0.56 -5.70 20.57
C GLY A 124 -0.43 -5.63 21.74
N SER A 125 -0.05 -4.93 22.82
CA SER A 125 -0.83 -4.89 24.07
C SER A 125 -2.26 -4.38 23.89
N PHE A 126 -2.51 -3.48 22.95
CA PHE A 126 -3.86 -3.01 22.66
C PHE A 126 -4.81 -4.15 22.27
N TRP A 127 -4.35 -5.08 21.44
CA TRP A 127 -5.17 -6.21 20.96
C TRP A 127 -5.24 -7.38 21.94
N ILE A 128 -4.28 -7.46 22.87
CA ILE A 128 -4.31 -8.43 23.99
C ILE A 128 -5.33 -7.97 25.05
N GLU A 129 -5.38 -6.68 25.33
CA GLU A 129 -6.28 -6.07 26.32
C GLU A 129 -7.74 -5.98 25.84
N ASN A 130 -7.94 -5.92 24.52
CA ASN A 130 -9.25 -5.75 23.90
C ASN A 130 -9.51 -6.92 22.95
N ASP A 131 -10.67 -7.56 23.07
CA ASP A 131 -11.09 -8.57 22.09
C ASP A 131 -11.02 -7.99 20.67
N TYR A 132 -10.28 -8.68 19.80
CA TYR A 132 -9.98 -8.18 18.45
C TYR A 132 -11.27 -7.96 17.64
N VAL A 133 -12.17 -8.94 17.62
CA VAL A 133 -13.38 -8.90 16.78
C VAL A 133 -14.35 -7.85 17.30
N GLU A 134 -14.59 -7.84 18.61
CA GLU A 134 -15.46 -6.85 19.25
C GLU A 134 -14.90 -5.43 19.11
N SER A 135 -13.60 -5.24 19.34
CA SER A 135 -12.93 -3.95 19.21
C SER A 135 -12.94 -3.43 17.78
N MET A 136 -12.78 -4.30 16.79
CA MET A 136 -12.87 -3.93 15.38
C MET A 136 -14.25 -3.39 15.02
N ALA A 137 -15.31 -4.07 15.45
CA ALA A 137 -16.69 -3.65 15.20
C ALA A 137 -17.03 -2.37 15.98
N LYS A 138 -16.77 -2.34 17.29
CA LYS A 138 -17.06 -1.21 18.19
C LYS A 138 -16.36 0.07 17.72
N ASN A 139 -15.05 0.02 17.50
CA ASN A 139 -14.28 1.21 17.08
C ASN A 139 -14.70 1.73 15.71
N ARG A 140 -15.12 0.86 14.82
CA ARG A 140 -15.63 1.27 13.50
C ARG A 140 -16.95 2.05 13.62
N ILE A 141 -17.81 1.71 14.55
CA ILE A 141 -19.14 2.29 14.72
C ILE A 141 -19.13 3.49 15.67
N THR A 142 -18.51 3.39 16.84
CA THR A 142 -18.72 4.33 17.96
C THR A 142 -17.58 5.31 18.21
N ASN A 143 -16.37 5.10 17.65
CA ASN A 143 -15.18 5.95 17.90
C ASN A 143 -14.95 6.29 19.39
N PRO A 144 -14.83 5.29 20.30
CA PRO A 144 -14.73 5.54 21.73
C PRO A 144 -13.50 6.36 22.13
N ASP A 145 -12.41 6.28 21.35
CA ASP A 145 -11.14 6.96 21.61
C ASP A 145 -11.09 8.37 20.99
N ASN A 146 -12.19 8.83 20.39
CA ASN A 146 -12.28 10.15 19.75
C ASN A 146 -11.15 10.43 18.74
N VAL A 147 -10.78 9.42 17.95
CA VAL A 147 -9.82 9.59 16.85
C VAL A 147 -10.34 10.63 15.88
N LYS A 148 -9.54 11.67 15.61
CA LYS A 148 -9.95 12.80 14.77
C LYS A 148 -10.07 12.37 13.30
N PRO A 149 -10.91 13.05 12.50
CA PRO A 149 -11.08 12.74 11.10
C PRO A 149 -9.77 12.86 10.31
N PHE A 150 -9.64 12.01 9.31
CA PHE A 150 -8.48 11.90 8.46
C PHE A 150 -8.91 11.94 6.99
N ILE A 151 -8.33 12.86 6.21
CA ILE A 151 -8.49 12.95 4.75
C ILE A 151 -7.22 12.42 4.10
N ALA A 152 -7.34 11.41 3.24
CA ALA A 152 -6.24 10.90 2.44
C ALA A 152 -6.28 11.50 1.02
N VAL A 153 -5.13 11.97 0.55
CA VAL A 153 -4.95 12.50 -0.81
C VAL A 153 -3.69 11.86 -1.41
N PRO A 154 -3.81 10.68 -2.03
CA PRO A 154 -2.67 10.00 -2.62
C PRO A 154 -2.18 10.72 -3.88
N THR A 155 -0.85 10.75 -4.04
CA THR A 155 -0.19 11.27 -5.25
C THR A 155 0.56 10.17 -6.00
N THR A 156 0.43 8.92 -5.57
CA THR A 156 0.99 7.71 -6.21
C THR A 156 -0.09 6.67 -6.39
N ALA A 157 0.07 5.80 -7.37
CA ALA A 157 -0.85 4.73 -7.71
C ALA A 157 -0.19 3.36 -7.44
N GLY A 158 -0.02 2.98 -6.17
CA GLY A 158 0.68 1.74 -5.78
C GLY A 158 0.19 1.17 -4.47
N THR A 159 0.49 1.84 -3.36
CA THR A 159 0.23 1.32 -2.02
C THR A 159 -1.24 1.16 -1.67
N GLY A 160 -2.13 1.99 -2.24
CA GLY A 160 -3.54 2.03 -1.88
C GLY A 160 -3.79 2.37 -0.39
N SER A 161 -2.81 2.98 0.27
CA SER A 161 -2.88 3.31 1.70
C SER A 161 -4.13 4.14 2.06
N GLU A 162 -4.69 4.86 1.11
CA GLU A 162 -5.92 5.64 1.25
C GLU A 162 -7.19 4.80 1.46
N THR A 163 -7.14 3.48 1.25
CA THR A 163 -8.25 2.55 1.50
C THR A 163 -7.91 1.50 2.55
N SER A 164 -6.77 1.64 3.21
CA SER A 164 -6.27 0.72 4.23
C SER A 164 -6.40 1.30 5.65
N ARG A 165 -6.77 0.44 6.60
CA ARG A 165 -6.76 0.73 8.04
C ARG A 165 -5.43 0.43 8.72
N ALA A 166 -4.39 0.14 7.94
CA ALA A 166 -3.05 -0.19 8.40
C ALA A 166 -2.03 0.84 7.91
N ALA A 167 -0.92 0.91 8.60
CA ALA A 167 0.25 1.71 8.27
C ALA A 167 1.53 0.88 8.47
N ALA A 168 2.44 0.97 7.52
CA ALA A 168 3.73 0.28 7.58
C ALA A 168 4.81 1.25 8.11
N ILE A 169 5.18 1.12 9.38
CA ILE A 169 6.11 2.02 10.07
C ILE A 169 7.35 1.24 10.52
N ILE A 170 8.53 1.81 10.30
CA ILE A 170 9.79 1.23 10.79
C ILE A 170 9.98 1.61 12.26
N ASN A 171 10.23 0.62 13.09
CA ASN A 171 10.65 0.84 14.47
C ASN A 171 12.09 1.36 14.49
N ASP A 172 12.31 2.53 15.11
CA ASP A 172 13.61 3.22 15.12
C ASP A 172 14.73 2.42 15.82
N GLU A 173 14.37 1.59 16.80
CA GLU A 173 15.31 0.81 17.59
C GLU A 173 15.68 -0.50 16.90
N THR A 174 14.67 -1.28 16.52
CA THR A 174 14.86 -2.61 15.93
C THR A 174 15.14 -2.60 14.44
N LYS A 175 14.89 -1.46 13.74
CA LYS A 175 14.96 -1.29 12.29
C LYS A 175 14.01 -2.22 11.51
N VAL A 176 13.05 -2.84 12.20
CA VAL A 176 12.06 -3.72 11.61
C VAL A 176 10.83 -2.92 11.21
N LYS A 177 10.33 -3.15 9.99
CA LYS A 177 9.06 -2.62 9.52
C LYS A 177 7.92 -3.37 10.21
N LYS A 178 7.05 -2.65 10.90
CA LYS A 178 5.90 -3.19 11.60
C LYS A 178 4.61 -2.65 10.99
N ILE A 179 3.59 -3.48 10.97
CA ILE A 179 2.24 -3.07 10.55
C ILE A 179 1.47 -2.65 11.80
N VAL A 180 1.18 -1.36 11.86
CA VAL A 180 0.27 -0.76 12.85
C VAL A 180 -1.11 -0.73 12.25
N PHE A 181 -2.13 -1.17 12.96
CA PHE A 181 -3.48 -1.16 12.42
C PHE A 181 -4.54 -0.85 13.49
N HIS A 182 -5.59 -0.18 13.04
CA HIS A 182 -6.75 0.12 13.89
C HIS A 182 -7.94 0.50 12.98
N PRO A 183 -9.20 0.17 13.31
CA PRO A 183 -10.36 0.52 12.47
C PRO A 183 -10.45 2.01 12.13
N ARG A 184 -10.03 2.87 13.05
CA ARG A 184 -10.06 4.33 12.91
C ARG A 184 -8.89 4.92 12.12
N MET A 185 -7.92 4.09 11.71
CA MET A 185 -6.89 4.48 10.75
C MET A 185 -7.41 4.46 9.31
N LEU A 186 -8.56 3.82 9.05
CA LEU A 186 -9.20 3.94 7.75
C LEU A 186 -9.56 5.41 7.50
N PRO A 187 -9.08 6.03 6.40
CA PRO A 187 -9.39 7.43 6.11
C PRO A 187 -10.90 7.70 6.13
N THR A 188 -11.31 8.77 6.78
CA THR A 188 -12.72 9.16 6.85
C THR A 188 -13.24 9.56 5.48
N LEU A 189 -12.35 10.18 4.68
CA LEU A 189 -12.61 10.55 3.30
C LEU A 189 -11.30 10.48 2.50
N THR A 190 -11.38 10.02 1.27
CA THR A 190 -10.28 9.99 0.31
C THR A 190 -10.61 10.86 -0.89
N ILE A 191 -9.66 11.69 -1.32
CA ILE A 191 -9.74 12.42 -2.58
C ILE A 191 -8.79 11.73 -3.56
N LEU A 192 -9.35 11.04 -4.55
CA LEU A 192 -8.61 10.41 -5.65
C LEU A 192 -8.64 11.31 -6.86
N ASP A 193 -7.56 12.05 -7.06
CA ASP A 193 -7.40 12.97 -8.19
C ASP A 193 -6.27 12.51 -9.11
N PRO A 194 -6.59 12.02 -10.32
CA PRO A 194 -5.59 11.59 -11.30
C PRO A 194 -4.56 12.67 -11.66
N GLU A 195 -4.93 13.95 -11.63
CA GLU A 195 -4.02 15.06 -11.94
C GLU A 195 -2.82 15.11 -10.98
N LEU A 196 -2.99 14.68 -9.73
CA LEU A 196 -1.92 14.67 -8.72
C LEU A 196 -0.86 13.59 -8.99
N THR A 197 -1.13 12.64 -9.87
CA THR A 197 -0.20 11.56 -10.23
C THR A 197 0.57 11.84 -11.52
N VAL A 198 0.21 12.87 -12.30
CA VAL A 198 0.84 13.20 -13.59
C VAL A 198 2.33 13.49 -13.46
N GLY A 199 2.74 14.10 -12.34
CA GLY A 199 4.15 14.42 -12.07
C GLY A 199 5.06 13.24 -11.74
N MET A 200 4.52 12.01 -11.60
CA MET A 200 5.34 10.84 -11.33
C MET A 200 6.21 10.47 -12.54
N PRO A 201 7.56 10.33 -12.37
CA PRO A 201 8.42 9.79 -13.40
C PRO A 201 8.00 8.39 -13.87
N ALA A 202 8.34 8.02 -15.10
CA ALA A 202 8.02 6.70 -15.67
C ALA A 202 8.46 5.54 -14.78
N PHE A 203 9.68 5.60 -14.23
CA PHE A 203 10.19 4.58 -13.28
C PHE A 203 9.31 4.46 -12.03
N LEU A 204 8.93 5.57 -11.42
CA LEU A 204 8.06 5.53 -10.24
C LEU A 204 6.65 5.05 -10.60
N THR A 205 6.13 5.42 -11.77
CA THR A 205 4.84 4.93 -12.27
C THR A 205 4.88 3.40 -12.48
N ALA A 206 5.95 2.88 -13.08
CA ALA A 206 6.13 1.44 -13.31
C ALA A 206 6.20 0.67 -11.99
N THR A 207 7.07 1.12 -11.07
CA THR A 207 7.29 0.43 -9.80
C THR A 207 6.07 0.48 -8.89
N THR A 208 5.39 1.61 -8.76
CA THR A 208 4.15 1.70 -7.98
C THR A 208 3.02 0.91 -8.65
N GLY A 209 2.94 0.88 -9.97
CA GLY A 209 1.98 0.06 -10.70
C GLY A 209 2.20 -1.45 -10.48
N MET A 210 3.46 -1.90 -10.39
CA MET A 210 3.77 -3.28 -10.03
C MET A 210 3.42 -3.61 -8.58
N ASP A 211 3.51 -2.64 -7.68
CA ASP A 211 3.02 -2.78 -6.30
C ASP A 211 1.50 -2.98 -6.26
N ALA A 212 0.75 -2.12 -6.97
CA ALA A 212 -0.70 -2.30 -7.13
C ALA A 212 -1.04 -3.66 -7.76
N PHE A 213 -0.22 -4.15 -8.71
CA PHE A 213 -0.40 -5.47 -9.29
C PHE A 213 -0.17 -6.59 -8.27
N ALA A 214 0.90 -6.52 -7.50
CA ALA A 214 1.18 -7.48 -6.44
C ALA A 214 0.04 -7.54 -5.42
N HIS A 215 -0.49 -6.39 -4.98
CA HIS A 215 -1.63 -6.31 -4.08
C HIS A 215 -2.87 -7.05 -4.62
N ASN A 216 -3.26 -6.76 -5.87
CA ASN A 216 -4.41 -7.43 -6.49
C ASN A 216 -4.16 -8.93 -6.68
N LEU A 217 -2.99 -9.31 -7.18
CA LEU A 217 -2.65 -10.70 -7.49
C LEU A 217 -2.57 -11.57 -6.23
N GLU A 218 -1.85 -11.11 -5.21
CA GLU A 218 -1.73 -11.84 -3.95
C GLU A 218 -3.06 -11.93 -3.22
N ALA A 219 -3.84 -10.85 -3.15
CA ALA A 219 -5.18 -10.88 -2.59
C ALA A 219 -6.09 -11.88 -3.33
N TYR A 220 -6.03 -11.91 -4.66
CA TYR A 220 -6.78 -12.89 -5.45
C TYR A 220 -6.32 -14.31 -5.13
N CYS A 221 -5.01 -14.58 -5.03
CA CYS A 221 -4.45 -15.90 -4.78
C CYS A 221 -4.53 -16.35 -3.32
N ALA A 222 -4.59 -15.42 -2.35
CA ALA A 222 -4.63 -15.75 -0.93
C ALA A 222 -5.73 -16.75 -0.58
N PRO A 223 -5.51 -17.64 0.40
CA PRO A 223 -6.52 -18.58 0.86
C PRO A 223 -7.69 -17.87 1.56
N GLY A 224 -8.75 -18.60 1.78
CA GLY A 224 -9.94 -18.06 2.43
C GLY A 224 -11.05 -17.67 1.45
N TYR A 225 -12.27 -17.64 1.99
CA TYR A 225 -13.47 -17.32 1.21
C TYR A 225 -13.79 -15.83 1.30
N HIS A 226 -13.54 -15.09 0.22
CA HIS A 226 -13.85 -13.67 0.14
C HIS A 226 -14.16 -13.26 -1.32
N PRO A 227 -15.30 -13.70 -1.88
CA PRO A 227 -15.61 -13.48 -3.31
C PRO A 227 -15.69 -12.01 -3.72
N MET A 228 -16.01 -11.10 -2.79
CA MET A 228 -16.01 -9.66 -3.08
C MET A 228 -14.58 -9.13 -3.26
N ALA A 229 -13.62 -9.56 -2.42
CA ALA A 229 -12.21 -9.23 -2.62
C ALA A 229 -11.67 -9.85 -3.93
N ASP A 230 -12.05 -11.09 -4.23
CA ASP A 230 -11.68 -11.74 -5.50
C ASP A 230 -12.19 -10.95 -6.71
N GLY A 231 -13.45 -10.49 -6.68
CA GLY A 231 -14.03 -9.68 -7.77
C GLY A 231 -13.35 -8.31 -7.92
N ILE A 232 -13.04 -7.64 -6.81
CA ILE A 232 -12.30 -6.37 -6.81
C ILE A 232 -10.88 -6.58 -7.40
N ALA A 233 -10.18 -7.62 -6.96
CA ALA A 233 -8.82 -7.91 -7.43
C ALA A 233 -8.79 -8.28 -8.93
N LEU A 234 -9.77 -9.03 -9.42
CA LEU A 234 -9.90 -9.36 -10.84
C LEU A 234 -10.00 -8.11 -11.71
N GLU A 235 -10.90 -7.19 -11.37
CA GLU A 235 -11.06 -5.93 -12.10
C GLU A 235 -9.82 -5.05 -11.94
N GLY A 236 -9.21 -4.97 -10.73
CA GLY A 236 -7.95 -4.27 -10.53
C GLY A 236 -6.85 -4.75 -11.48
N MET A 237 -6.69 -6.06 -11.67
CA MET A 237 -5.72 -6.62 -12.62
C MET A 237 -6.10 -6.35 -14.08
N SER A 238 -7.38 -6.30 -14.42
CA SER A 238 -7.86 -5.90 -15.76
C SER A 238 -7.46 -4.46 -16.10
N LEU A 239 -7.63 -3.55 -15.14
CA LEU A 239 -7.19 -2.16 -15.29
C LEU A 239 -5.66 -2.05 -15.48
N ILE A 240 -4.88 -2.82 -14.69
CA ILE A 240 -3.42 -2.86 -14.83
C ILE A 240 -3.01 -3.35 -16.22
N LYS A 241 -3.59 -4.46 -16.69
CA LYS A 241 -3.31 -5.00 -18.02
C LYS A 241 -3.52 -3.95 -19.11
N LYS A 242 -4.57 -3.18 -19.00
CA LYS A 242 -4.93 -2.20 -20.04
C LYS A 242 -4.11 -0.90 -19.92
N TRP A 243 -3.81 -0.44 -18.73
CA TRP A 243 -3.42 0.94 -18.49
C TRP A 243 -2.03 1.15 -17.92
N LEU A 244 -1.37 0.14 -17.30
CA LEU A 244 -0.08 0.37 -16.67
C LEU A 244 0.99 0.79 -17.67
N ALA A 245 1.14 0.07 -18.78
CA ALA A 245 2.12 0.43 -19.81
C ALA A 245 1.80 1.79 -20.45
N VAL A 246 0.52 2.12 -20.63
CA VAL A 246 0.10 3.45 -21.11
C VAL A 246 0.48 4.53 -20.11
N ALA A 247 0.19 4.37 -18.82
CA ALA A 247 0.53 5.35 -17.79
C ALA A 247 2.05 5.56 -17.65
N VAL A 248 2.87 4.52 -17.89
CA VAL A 248 4.33 4.61 -17.87
C VAL A 248 4.86 5.38 -19.07
N ASN A 249 4.36 5.08 -20.27
CA ASN A 249 4.86 5.65 -21.52
C ASN A 249 4.26 7.03 -21.84
N GLU A 250 3.04 7.27 -21.38
CA GLU A 250 2.25 8.48 -21.60
C GLU A 250 1.90 9.14 -20.26
N GLY A 251 2.90 9.58 -19.51
CA GLY A 251 2.73 10.05 -18.13
C GLY A 251 1.68 11.15 -17.91
N ALA A 252 1.32 11.90 -18.97
CA ALA A 252 0.28 12.93 -18.94
C ALA A 252 -1.14 12.40 -19.28
N ASN A 253 -1.28 11.11 -19.61
CA ASN A 253 -2.57 10.50 -19.94
C ASN A 253 -3.44 10.34 -18.68
N LEU A 254 -4.37 11.27 -18.46
CA LEU A 254 -5.23 11.34 -17.28
C LEU A 254 -6.16 10.13 -17.16
N GLU A 255 -6.60 9.55 -18.27
CA GLU A 255 -7.41 8.33 -18.25
C GLU A 255 -6.63 7.16 -17.68
N ALA A 256 -5.40 6.94 -18.18
CA ALA A 256 -4.51 5.92 -17.66
C ALA A 256 -4.15 6.16 -16.17
N ARG A 257 -3.86 7.40 -15.79
CA ARG A 257 -3.63 7.77 -14.38
C ARG A 257 -4.83 7.47 -13.49
N GLY A 258 -6.03 7.80 -13.97
CA GLY A 258 -7.28 7.54 -13.26
C GLY A 258 -7.53 6.05 -13.04
N HIS A 259 -7.29 5.22 -14.05
CA HIS A 259 -7.42 3.77 -13.94
C HIS A 259 -6.34 3.16 -13.02
N MET A 260 -5.11 3.65 -13.07
CA MET A 260 -4.05 3.14 -12.21
C MET A 260 -4.27 3.47 -10.73
N ILE A 261 -4.67 4.70 -10.39
CA ILE A 261 -4.97 5.05 -8.99
C ILE A 261 -6.19 4.29 -8.47
N THR A 262 -7.18 4.02 -9.31
CA THR A 262 -8.34 3.17 -8.97
C THR A 262 -7.89 1.74 -8.71
N SER A 263 -7.08 1.14 -9.60
CA SER A 263 -6.56 -0.22 -9.41
C SER A 263 -5.72 -0.35 -8.14
N SER A 264 -4.93 0.67 -7.79
CA SER A 264 -4.18 0.72 -6.52
C SER A 264 -5.12 0.64 -5.31
N SER A 265 -6.18 1.45 -5.30
CA SER A 265 -7.20 1.42 -4.24
C SER A 265 -7.95 0.09 -4.19
N MET A 266 -8.21 -0.53 -5.35
CA MET A 266 -8.84 -1.85 -5.45
C MET A 266 -7.95 -2.95 -4.83
N GLY A 267 -6.66 -2.97 -5.16
CA GLY A 267 -5.70 -3.91 -4.57
C GLY A 267 -5.64 -3.81 -3.05
N ALA A 268 -5.54 -2.59 -2.53
CA ALA A 268 -5.50 -2.35 -1.10
C ALA A 268 -6.84 -2.66 -0.39
N THR A 269 -7.96 -2.57 -1.09
CA THR A 269 -9.25 -3.04 -0.57
C THR A 269 -9.31 -4.57 -0.55
N ALA A 270 -8.78 -5.22 -1.59
CA ALA A 270 -8.81 -6.67 -1.73
C ALA A 270 -7.86 -7.39 -0.77
N PHE A 271 -6.70 -6.81 -0.45
CA PHE A 271 -5.67 -7.47 0.37
C PHE A 271 -6.07 -7.66 1.85
N GLN A 272 -7.24 -7.20 2.30
CA GLN A 272 -7.81 -7.67 3.55
C GLN A 272 -7.97 -9.20 3.61
N LYS A 273 -8.01 -9.87 2.45
CA LYS A 273 -8.00 -11.31 2.32
C LYS A 273 -6.63 -11.92 2.61
N GLY A 274 -5.55 -11.18 2.42
CA GLY A 274 -4.16 -11.54 2.69
C GLY A 274 -3.24 -11.10 1.55
N LEU A 275 -1.96 -11.00 1.88
CA LEU A 275 -0.82 -10.90 0.97
C LEU A 275 -0.01 -12.19 1.03
N GLY A 276 1.16 -12.26 0.39
CA GLY A 276 1.93 -13.50 0.32
C GLY A 276 3.43 -13.29 0.14
N ALA A 277 4.07 -14.26 -0.50
CA ALA A 277 5.52 -14.34 -0.62
C ALA A 277 6.15 -13.24 -1.47
N ILE A 278 5.43 -12.58 -2.39
CA ILE A 278 5.94 -11.43 -3.13
C ILE A 278 6.32 -10.33 -2.14
N HIS A 279 5.41 -9.97 -1.24
CA HIS A 279 5.66 -8.97 -0.20
C HIS A 279 6.67 -9.46 0.83
N SER A 280 6.57 -10.72 1.25
CA SER A 280 7.48 -11.30 2.25
C SER A 280 8.94 -11.30 1.82
N LEU A 281 9.23 -11.58 0.54
CA LEU A 281 10.58 -11.50 -0.02
C LEU A 281 11.04 -10.05 -0.22
N SER A 282 10.11 -9.15 -0.53
CA SER A 282 10.43 -7.74 -0.77
C SER A 282 10.83 -6.98 0.49
N HIS A 283 10.18 -7.22 1.62
CA HIS A 283 10.40 -6.46 2.85
C HIS A 283 11.85 -6.52 3.38
N PRO A 284 12.52 -7.69 3.46
CA PRO A 284 13.93 -7.74 3.83
C PRO A 284 14.85 -7.00 2.86
N VAL A 285 14.62 -7.12 1.56
CA VAL A 285 15.40 -6.42 0.53
C VAL A 285 15.23 -4.90 0.65
N ASN A 286 14.00 -4.44 0.88
CA ASN A 286 13.74 -3.00 1.06
C ASN A 286 14.44 -2.46 2.32
N SER A 287 14.40 -3.20 3.42
CA SER A 287 14.95 -2.74 4.70
C SER A 287 16.48 -2.78 4.75
N LEU A 288 17.10 -3.77 4.12
CA LEU A 288 18.56 -3.97 4.17
C LEU A 288 19.29 -3.21 3.06
N PHE A 289 18.68 -3.10 1.87
CA PHE A 289 19.33 -2.56 0.68
C PHE A 289 18.67 -1.28 0.14
N ASN A 290 17.59 -0.82 0.78
CA ASN A 290 16.84 0.37 0.35
C ASN A 290 16.36 0.30 -1.11
N VAL A 291 16.09 -0.90 -1.62
CA VAL A 291 15.48 -1.10 -2.93
C VAL A 291 14.04 -0.60 -2.89
N HIS A 292 13.55 0.01 -3.97
CA HIS A 292 12.17 0.49 -4.02
C HIS A 292 11.17 -0.67 -3.89
N HIS A 293 10.18 -0.53 -3.01
CA HIS A 293 9.25 -1.61 -2.64
C HIS A 293 8.55 -2.24 -3.85
N GLY A 294 7.87 -1.44 -4.67
CA GLY A 294 7.18 -1.95 -5.84
C GLY A 294 8.13 -2.48 -6.93
N LEU A 295 9.40 -2.05 -6.96
CA LEU A 295 10.41 -2.64 -7.84
C LEU A 295 10.68 -4.09 -7.42
N SER A 296 10.96 -4.33 -6.14
CA SER A 296 11.21 -5.68 -5.64
C SER A 296 9.96 -6.58 -5.79
N ASN A 297 8.75 -6.05 -5.53
CA ASN A 297 7.51 -6.79 -5.79
C ASN A 297 7.40 -7.23 -7.27
N GLY A 298 7.69 -6.33 -8.20
CA GLY A 298 7.68 -6.63 -9.63
C GLY A 298 8.74 -7.65 -10.03
N ILE A 299 9.92 -7.61 -9.41
CA ILE A 299 10.99 -8.57 -9.65
C ILE A 299 10.61 -9.96 -9.12
N PHE A 300 10.16 -10.08 -7.88
CA PHE A 300 9.85 -11.37 -7.25
C PHE A 300 8.58 -12.04 -7.80
N MET A 301 7.66 -11.28 -8.40
CA MET A 301 6.35 -11.77 -8.84
C MET A 301 6.42 -13.06 -9.69
N PRO A 302 7.18 -13.19 -10.78
CA PRO A 302 7.19 -14.41 -11.60
C PRO A 302 7.77 -15.62 -10.84
N TYR A 303 8.74 -15.44 -9.95
CA TYR A 303 9.33 -16.52 -9.16
C TYR A 303 8.34 -17.04 -8.11
N VAL A 304 7.63 -16.15 -7.43
CA VAL A 304 6.60 -16.54 -6.46
C VAL A 304 5.39 -17.19 -7.15
N LEU A 305 5.00 -16.71 -8.33
CA LEU A 305 3.94 -17.34 -9.13
C LEU A 305 4.30 -18.79 -9.44
N THR A 306 5.50 -19.04 -9.95
CA THR A 306 5.94 -20.41 -10.32
C THR A 306 6.09 -21.29 -9.08
N PHE A 307 6.62 -20.79 -7.96
CA PHE A 307 6.63 -21.48 -6.68
C PHE A 307 5.21 -21.90 -6.24
N ASN A 308 4.25 -21.00 -6.36
CA ASN A 308 2.87 -21.22 -5.94
C ASN A 308 2.03 -22.05 -6.91
N ARG A 309 2.55 -22.41 -8.10
CA ARG A 309 1.80 -23.02 -9.21
C ARG A 309 0.85 -24.12 -8.77
N SER A 310 1.35 -25.09 -7.99
CA SER A 310 0.55 -26.25 -7.56
C SER A 310 -0.72 -25.87 -6.77
N ALA A 311 -0.72 -24.71 -6.08
CA ALA A 311 -1.84 -24.25 -5.28
C ALA A 311 -2.79 -23.32 -6.06
N ILE A 312 -2.30 -22.63 -7.12
CA ILE A 312 -3.05 -21.57 -7.78
C ILE A 312 -3.32 -21.81 -9.27
N GLU A 313 -2.82 -22.89 -9.87
CA GLU A 313 -2.86 -23.10 -11.33
C GLU A 313 -4.26 -22.91 -11.93
N LYS A 314 -5.28 -23.53 -11.34
CA LYS A 314 -6.66 -23.40 -11.81
C LYS A 314 -7.20 -21.97 -11.66
N LYS A 315 -6.80 -21.29 -10.58
CA LYS A 315 -7.23 -19.93 -10.29
C LYS A 315 -6.59 -18.92 -11.25
N ILE A 316 -5.33 -19.12 -11.58
CA ILE A 316 -4.60 -18.31 -12.56
C ILE A 316 -5.10 -18.59 -13.99
N ALA A 317 -5.44 -19.85 -14.35
CA ALA A 317 -6.06 -20.13 -15.65
C ALA A 317 -7.39 -19.37 -15.83
N LYS A 318 -8.24 -19.34 -14.80
CA LYS A 318 -9.47 -18.52 -14.79
C LYS A 318 -9.18 -17.02 -14.91
N LEU A 319 -8.13 -16.52 -14.24
CA LEU A 319 -7.69 -15.15 -14.37
C LEU A 319 -7.21 -14.84 -15.79
N SER A 320 -6.47 -15.75 -16.42
CA SER A 320 -6.01 -15.62 -17.82
C SER A 320 -7.17 -15.48 -18.79
N GLU A 321 -8.23 -16.27 -18.58
CA GLU A 321 -9.47 -16.18 -19.35
C GLU A 321 -10.15 -14.82 -19.15
N TYR A 322 -10.31 -14.38 -17.88
CA TYR A 322 -10.91 -13.09 -17.54
C TYR A 322 -10.15 -11.92 -18.16
N LEU A 323 -8.84 -11.99 -18.17
CA LEU A 323 -7.96 -10.98 -18.77
C LEU A 323 -7.90 -11.10 -20.30
N SER A 324 -8.56 -12.08 -20.92
CA SER A 324 -8.48 -12.35 -22.36
C SER A 324 -7.04 -12.47 -22.85
N LEU A 325 -6.23 -13.28 -22.16
CA LEU A 325 -4.88 -13.62 -22.59
C LEU A 325 -4.93 -14.64 -23.74
N LYS A 326 -3.78 -14.89 -24.38
CA LYS A 326 -3.67 -15.79 -25.54
C LYS A 326 -4.27 -17.17 -25.28
N GLU A 327 -4.08 -17.68 -24.07
CA GLU A 327 -4.66 -18.94 -23.60
C GLU A 327 -5.16 -18.79 -22.16
N ALA A 328 -6.21 -19.53 -21.81
CA ALA A 328 -6.70 -19.66 -20.44
C ALA A 328 -5.80 -20.61 -19.63
N SER A 329 -4.53 -20.26 -19.47
CA SER A 329 -3.52 -21.11 -18.83
C SER A 329 -2.63 -20.34 -17.85
N PHE A 330 -2.02 -21.10 -16.93
CA PHE A 330 -1.00 -20.56 -16.01
C PHE A 330 0.19 -20.00 -16.77
N ASN A 331 0.67 -20.70 -17.79
CA ASN A 331 1.85 -20.28 -18.55
C ASN A 331 1.58 -18.97 -19.29
N SER A 332 0.42 -18.84 -19.94
CA SER A 332 0.04 -17.60 -20.64
C SER A 332 -0.01 -16.39 -19.68
N PHE A 333 -0.36 -16.60 -18.41
CA PHE A 333 -0.32 -15.54 -17.41
C PHE A 333 1.11 -15.14 -17.04
N VAL A 334 1.99 -16.13 -16.81
CA VAL A 334 3.40 -15.85 -16.50
C VAL A 334 4.08 -15.14 -17.67
N ASP A 335 3.86 -15.62 -18.90
CA ASP A 335 4.39 -14.99 -20.12
C ASP A 335 3.94 -13.52 -20.21
N TRP A 336 2.67 -13.26 -20.00
CA TRP A 336 2.15 -11.87 -19.97
C TRP A 336 2.79 -11.02 -18.88
N VAL A 337 3.02 -11.56 -17.67
CA VAL A 337 3.72 -10.85 -16.60
C VAL A 337 5.13 -10.47 -17.01
N LEU A 338 5.85 -11.37 -17.65
CA LEU A 338 7.21 -11.13 -18.17
C LEU A 338 7.21 -10.07 -19.28
N GLU A 339 6.30 -10.17 -20.24
CA GLU A 339 6.11 -9.17 -21.29
C GLU A 339 5.78 -7.77 -20.73
N LEU A 340 4.88 -7.70 -19.75
CA LEU A 340 4.55 -6.43 -19.08
C LEU A 340 5.79 -5.83 -18.39
N LYS A 341 6.56 -6.63 -17.67
CA LYS A 341 7.80 -6.18 -17.01
C LYS A 341 8.79 -5.59 -18.03
N GLU A 342 8.97 -6.24 -19.17
CA GLU A 342 9.83 -5.75 -20.24
C GLU A 342 9.32 -4.42 -20.79
N GLN A 343 8.02 -4.31 -21.10
CA GLN A 343 7.39 -3.09 -21.64
C GLN A 343 7.57 -1.86 -20.72
N ILE A 344 7.54 -2.07 -19.39
CA ILE A 344 7.66 -1.01 -18.38
C ILE A 344 9.07 -0.94 -17.75
N LYS A 345 10.03 -1.69 -18.27
CA LYS A 345 11.44 -1.70 -17.87
C LYS A 345 11.66 -2.12 -16.40
N ILE A 346 10.91 -3.08 -15.91
CA ILE A 346 11.18 -3.73 -14.62
C ILE A 346 12.19 -4.86 -14.83
N PRO A 347 13.34 -4.86 -14.13
CA PRO A 347 14.37 -5.89 -14.26
C PRO A 347 13.83 -7.30 -14.08
N HIS A 348 14.46 -8.27 -14.75
CA HIS A 348 14.10 -9.67 -14.58
C HIS A 348 14.63 -10.20 -13.26
N THR A 349 15.88 -9.88 -12.92
CA THR A 349 16.57 -10.34 -11.71
C THR A 349 16.74 -9.26 -10.67
N ILE A 350 16.83 -9.67 -9.40
CA ILE A 350 17.15 -8.72 -8.31
C ILE A 350 18.60 -8.24 -8.40
N SER A 351 19.50 -9.05 -9.00
CA SER A 351 20.91 -8.74 -9.21
C SER A 351 21.14 -7.52 -10.11
N GLU A 352 20.19 -7.20 -11.00
CA GLU A 352 20.23 -5.99 -11.83
C GLU A 352 19.97 -4.70 -11.02
N SER A 353 19.38 -4.83 -9.84
CA SER A 353 19.04 -3.69 -8.96
C SER A 353 19.99 -3.54 -7.78
N VAL A 354 20.45 -4.65 -7.21
CA VAL A 354 21.32 -4.68 -6.04
C VAL A 354 22.15 -5.98 -6.00
N LYS A 355 23.39 -5.87 -5.57
CA LYS A 355 24.24 -7.05 -5.37
C LYS A 355 23.79 -7.78 -4.10
N ILE A 356 23.34 -9.01 -4.24
CA ILE A 356 22.95 -9.91 -3.15
C ILE A 356 23.94 -11.07 -3.12
N THR A 357 24.48 -11.37 -1.93
CA THR A 357 25.39 -12.51 -1.68
C THR A 357 24.63 -13.67 -1.03
N ASP A 358 25.24 -14.86 -1.00
CA ASP A 358 24.66 -16.02 -0.31
C ASP A 358 24.43 -15.74 1.20
N GLN A 359 25.32 -14.97 1.85
CA GLN A 359 25.15 -14.54 3.24
C GLN A 359 23.94 -13.61 3.40
N ASP A 360 23.67 -12.77 2.42
CA ASP A 360 22.46 -11.92 2.43
C ASP A 360 21.20 -12.78 2.30
N ILE A 361 21.20 -13.81 1.44
CA ILE A 361 20.10 -14.76 1.31
C ILE A 361 19.85 -15.50 2.61
N GLU A 362 20.92 -16.03 3.25
CA GLU A 362 20.83 -16.68 4.57
C GLU A 362 20.22 -15.76 5.64
N LYS A 363 20.52 -14.47 5.61
CA LYS A 363 19.98 -13.48 6.52
C LYS A 363 18.53 -13.10 6.20
N MET A 364 18.18 -12.91 4.91
CA MET A 364 16.86 -12.45 4.47
C MET A 364 15.80 -13.55 4.57
N SER A 365 16.16 -14.81 4.31
CA SER A 365 15.21 -15.91 4.24
C SER A 365 14.42 -16.14 5.54
N PRO A 366 15.02 -16.16 6.74
CA PRO A 366 14.25 -16.22 7.98
C PRO A 366 13.43 -14.96 8.24
N MET A 367 13.87 -13.78 7.78
CA MET A 367 13.09 -12.54 7.88
C MET A 367 11.82 -12.64 7.01
N ALA A 368 11.96 -13.12 5.78
CA ALA A 368 10.85 -13.34 4.87
C ALA A 368 9.88 -14.41 5.40
N LEU A 369 10.39 -15.51 5.95
CA LEU A 369 9.55 -16.57 6.50
C LEU A 369 8.69 -16.09 7.67
N ASN A 370 9.23 -15.20 8.51
CA ASN A 370 8.54 -14.62 9.67
C ASN A 370 7.80 -13.31 9.34
N ASP A 371 7.72 -12.93 8.08
CA ASP A 371 7.01 -11.72 7.64
C ASP A 371 5.48 -11.89 7.83
N PRO A 372 4.77 -10.84 8.26
CA PRO A 372 3.31 -10.89 8.48
C PRO A 372 2.51 -11.22 7.20
N CYS A 373 3.07 -11.08 6.01
CA CYS A 373 2.40 -11.45 4.76
C CYS A 373 2.49 -12.95 4.44
N THR A 374 3.49 -13.65 4.97
CA THR A 374 3.76 -15.07 4.67
C THR A 374 2.58 -16.01 4.97
N PRO A 375 1.82 -15.85 6.06
CA PRO A 375 0.66 -16.70 6.33
C PRO A 375 -0.43 -16.66 5.26
N GLY A 376 -0.51 -15.57 4.50
CA GLY A 376 -1.48 -15.39 3.40
C GLY A 376 -1.02 -16.02 2.07
N ASN A 377 0.18 -16.57 1.97
CA ASN A 377 0.65 -17.23 0.76
C ASN A 377 -0.11 -18.54 0.49
N PRO A 378 -0.59 -18.81 -0.74
CA PRO A 378 -1.43 -19.99 -1.05
C PRO A 378 -0.72 -21.32 -0.85
N LYS A 379 0.58 -21.42 -1.12
CA LYS A 379 1.45 -22.56 -0.78
C LYS A 379 2.30 -22.13 0.41
N LYS A 380 2.16 -22.80 1.56
CA LYS A 380 2.94 -22.48 2.76
C LYS A 380 4.43 -22.74 2.49
N PRO A 381 5.28 -21.70 2.51
CA PRO A 381 6.72 -21.89 2.33
C PRO A 381 7.38 -22.31 3.64
N ASN A 382 8.48 -23.06 3.52
CA ASN A 382 9.46 -23.29 4.58
C ASN A 382 10.72 -22.45 4.34
N LEU A 383 11.74 -22.59 5.17
CA LEU A 383 12.98 -21.81 5.04
C LEU A 383 13.73 -22.07 3.73
N ASP A 384 13.82 -23.34 3.32
CA ASP A 384 14.49 -23.74 2.07
C ASP A 384 13.76 -23.18 0.85
N ASP A 385 12.42 -23.13 0.90
CA ASP A 385 11.62 -22.49 -0.14
C ASP A 385 11.94 -20.99 -0.28
N MET A 386 12.12 -20.27 0.85
CA MET A 386 12.50 -18.84 0.83
C MET A 386 13.91 -18.65 0.25
N VAL A 387 14.86 -19.47 0.65
CA VAL A 387 16.23 -19.47 0.09
C VAL A 387 16.15 -19.70 -1.42
N SER A 388 15.44 -20.73 -1.85
CA SER A 388 15.31 -21.08 -3.26
C SER A 388 14.67 -19.96 -4.10
N MET A 389 13.62 -19.30 -3.59
CA MET A 389 13.01 -18.17 -4.29
C MET A 389 13.97 -16.97 -4.44
N TYR A 390 14.80 -16.69 -3.43
CA TYR A 390 15.84 -15.66 -3.56
C TYR A 390 16.91 -16.06 -4.59
N GLU A 391 17.44 -17.29 -4.51
CA GLU A 391 18.44 -17.81 -5.47
C GLU A 391 17.94 -17.75 -6.91
N HIS A 392 16.71 -18.22 -7.15
CA HIS A 392 16.07 -18.15 -8.47
C HIS A 392 15.95 -16.70 -8.96
N SER A 393 15.59 -15.76 -8.09
CA SER A 393 15.49 -14.34 -8.45
C SER A 393 16.84 -13.68 -8.74
N VAL A 394 17.93 -14.16 -8.11
CA VAL A 394 19.31 -13.73 -8.38
C VAL A 394 19.78 -14.29 -9.73
N GLN A 395 19.47 -15.55 -10.02
CA GLN A 395 19.91 -16.26 -11.22
C GLN A 395 19.05 -16.00 -12.47
N GLY A 396 17.83 -15.49 -12.30
CA GLY A 396 16.88 -15.29 -13.39
C GLY A 396 16.21 -16.58 -13.90
N LYS A 397 16.17 -17.63 -13.08
CA LYS A 397 15.55 -18.91 -13.45
C LYS A 397 14.19 -19.06 -12.76
N LEU A 398 13.15 -19.33 -13.53
CA LEU A 398 11.85 -19.75 -12.99
C LEU A 398 11.92 -21.21 -12.54
N PHE A 399 11.04 -21.62 -11.60
CA PHE A 399 10.97 -23.00 -11.09
C PHE A 399 10.51 -23.99 -12.17
#